data_aa0750e2a449722d233611a4729492a4
#
_entry.id   aa0750e2a449722d233611a4729492a4
#
_cell.length_a   1.000
_cell.length_b   1.000
_cell.length_c   1.000
_cell.angle_alpha   90.00
_cell.angle_beta   90.00
_cell.angle_gamma   90.00
#
_symmetry.space_group_name_H-M   'P 1'
#
loop_
_entity.id
_entity.type
_entity.pdbx_description
1 polymer ?
#
loop_
_entity_poly.entity_id
_entity_poly.type
_entity_poly.pdbx_seq_one_letter_code
_entity_poly.pdbx_strand_id
1 'polypeptide(L)'
;AYMVRFGMLTWIPLYLLTVKGFTKADMGFAFFLFEWSAIPSTIVAGMLVDKYFKGKIMLLPMMCLVVVFACILGYMSSDNSFIIILCASITGCLIYIPQSMVAIQAMEVIPSFALGSAVGLRGFMSYIVGTTMGTALIGKLVDLYGWSAGFYTLLTGAVLAIVFGVLSHLGSLELEAKK
;
A
#
# COMPACT_ATOMS: atom_id res chain seq x y z
N ALA A 1 0.33 -1.48 -4.97
CA ALA A 1 -0.24 -1.10 -3.67
C ALA A 1 -1.01 -2.27 -3.04
N TYR A 2 -2.02 -2.90 -3.70
CA TYR A 2 -2.81 -3.99 -3.13
C TYR A 2 -1.96 -5.20 -2.69
N MET A 3 -1.02 -5.65 -3.53
CA MET A 3 -0.10 -6.74 -3.19
C MET A 3 0.71 -6.43 -1.93
N VAL A 4 1.24 -5.20 -1.80
CA VAL A 4 2.00 -4.78 -0.62
C VAL A 4 1.11 -4.77 0.61
N ARG A 5 -0.10 -4.19 0.52
CA ARG A 5 -1.06 -4.18 1.63
C ARG A 5 -1.41 -5.58 2.11
N PHE A 6 -1.87 -6.45 1.22
CA PHE A 6 -2.30 -7.80 1.59
C PHE A 6 -1.12 -8.67 2.03
N GLY A 7 0.06 -8.48 1.42
CA GLY A 7 1.27 -9.15 1.87
C GLY A 7 1.65 -8.76 3.30
N MET A 8 1.67 -7.46 3.59
CA MET A 8 1.93 -6.97 4.95
C MET A 8 0.86 -7.45 5.94
N LEU A 9 -0.41 -7.32 5.58
CA LEU A 9 -1.54 -7.71 6.44
C LEU A 9 -1.50 -9.19 6.82
N THR A 10 -1.16 -10.07 5.87
CA THR A 10 -1.17 -11.52 6.07
C THR A 10 0.11 -12.00 6.75
N TRP A 11 1.27 -11.50 6.34
CA TRP A 11 2.55 -12.09 6.71
C TRP A 11 3.25 -11.38 7.88
N ILE A 12 2.95 -10.09 8.15
CA ILE A 12 3.49 -9.39 9.33
C ILE A 12 3.18 -10.13 10.64
N PRO A 13 1.92 -10.50 10.92
CA PRO A 13 1.60 -11.17 12.18
C PRO A 13 2.39 -12.46 12.36
N LEU A 14 2.49 -13.28 11.30
CA LEU A 14 3.22 -14.53 11.33
C LEU A 14 4.74 -14.30 11.52
N TYR A 15 5.31 -13.34 10.81
CA TYR A 15 6.72 -12.97 10.96
C TYR A 15 7.06 -12.49 12.38
N LEU A 16 6.20 -11.66 12.97
CA LEU A 16 6.39 -11.18 14.34
C LEU A 16 6.39 -12.33 15.36
N LEU A 17 5.48 -13.29 15.20
CA LEU A 17 5.39 -14.46 16.09
C LEU A 17 6.55 -15.43 15.89
N THR A 18 6.92 -15.74 14.63
CA THR A 18 7.85 -16.84 14.34
C THR A 18 9.32 -16.42 14.34
N VAL A 19 9.62 -15.20 13.93
CA VAL A 19 11.00 -14.72 13.75
C VAL A 19 11.40 -13.73 14.83
N LYS A 20 10.52 -12.79 15.17
CA LYS A 20 10.82 -11.74 16.17
C LYS A 20 10.44 -12.10 17.59
N GLY A 21 9.78 -13.24 17.81
CA GLY A 21 9.44 -13.73 19.14
C GLY A 21 8.43 -12.87 19.90
N PHE A 22 7.59 -12.13 19.20
CA PHE A 22 6.55 -11.30 19.82
C PHE A 22 5.50 -12.16 20.49
N THR A 23 4.93 -11.65 21.58
CA THR A 23 3.75 -12.26 22.18
C THR A 23 2.53 -12.08 21.28
N LYS A 24 1.50 -12.93 21.46
CA LYS A 24 0.23 -12.79 20.72
C LYS A 24 -0.44 -11.44 20.99
N ALA A 25 -0.24 -10.86 22.16
CA ALA A 25 -0.77 -9.56 22.54
C ALA A 25 -0.07 -8.43 21.75
N ASP A 26 1.27 -8.42 21.71
CA ASP A 26 2.06 -7.42 20.98
C ASP A 26 1.79 -7.49 19.47
N MET A 27 1.67 -8.71 18.92
CA MET A 27 1.31 -8.92 17.53
C MET A 27 -0.09 -8.37 17.23
N GLY A 28 -1.07 -8.68 18.10
CA GLY A 28 -2.44 -8.16 17.97
C GLY A 28 -2.49 -6.63 18.05
N PHE A 29 -1.68 -6.03 18.92
CA PHE A 29 -1.56 -4.58 19.03
C PHE A 29 -0.93 -3.94 17.79
N ALA A 30 0.13 -4.51 17.24
CA ALA A 30 0.73 -4.05 15.99
C ALA A 30 -0.25 -4.11 14.81
N PHE A 31 -1.01 -5.21 14.71
CA PHE A 31 -2.06 -5.37 13.71
C PHE A 31 -3.21 -4.38 13.89
N PHE A 32 -3.66 -4.16 15.12
CA PHE A 32 -4.68 -3.15 15.45
C PHE A 32 -4.22 -1.75 15.02
N LEU A 33 -2.99 -1.36 15.35
CA LEU A 33 -2.45 -0.06 14.95
C LEU A 33 -2.33 0.06 13.42
N PHE A 34 -1.95 -1.01 12.73
CA PHE A 34 -1.88 -1.04 11.27
C PHE A 34 -3.23 -0.71 10.62
N GLU A 35 -4.31 -1.35 11.05
CA GLU A 35 -5.64 -1.14 10.48
C GLU A 35 -6.30 0.16 10.98
N TRP A 36 -6.17 0.46 12.28
CA TRP A 36 -6.81 1.62 12.88
C TRP A 36 -6.28 2.96 12.36
N SER A 37 -4.98 3.03 12.12
CA SER A 37 -4.33 4.23 11.59
C SER A 37 -4.77 4.55 10.14
N ALA A 38 -5.30 3.60 9.42
CA ALA A 38 -5.81 3.78 8.06
C ALA A 38 -7.04 4.71 7.99
N ILE A 39 -7.90 4.69 9.01
CA ILE A 39 -9.15 5.48 9.02
C ILE A 39 -8.85 6.98 9.00
N PRO A 40 -8.15 7.55 10.00
CA PRO A 40 -7.85 8.97 10.00
C PRO A 40 -6.93 9.39 8.84
N SER A 41 -6.01 8.52 8.41
CA SER A 41 -5.06 8.84 7.34
C SER A 41 -5.74 9.07 6.00
N THR A 42 -6.73 8.28 5.64
CA THR A 42 -7.47 8.45 4.37
C THR A 42 -8.29 9.73 4.35
N ILE A 43 -8.89 10.12 5.49
CA ILE A 43 -9.62 11.39 5.63
C ILE A 43 -8.67 12.57 5.48
N VAL A 44 -7.55 12.54 6.22
CA VAL A 44 -6.52 13.60 6.15
C VAL A 44 -5.93 13.68 4.75
N ALA A 45 -5.67 12.55 4.09
CA ALA A 45 -5.16 12.52 2.73
C ALA A 45 -6.12 13.18 1.72
N GLY A 46 -7.43 12.94 1.84
CA GLY A 46 -8.44 13.64 1.04
C GLY A 46 -8.36 15.15 1.23
N MET A 47 -8.37 15.62 2.47
CA MET A 47 -8.24 17.06 2.78
C MET A 47 -6.93 17.67 2.26
N LEU A 48 -5.81 16.95 2.32
CA LEU A 48 -4.52 17.40 1.82
C LEU A 48 -4.53 17.53 0.30
N VAL A 49 -5.12 16.54 -0.39
CA VAL A 49 -5.24 16.58 -1.86
C VAL A 49 -6.09 17.77 -2.29
N ASP A 50 -7.25 17.97 -1.67
CA ASP A 50 -8.15 19.06 -2.00
C ASP A 50 -7.54 20.44 -1.74
N LYS A 51 -6.72 20.57 -0.69
CA LYS A 51 -6.13 21.84 -0.30
C LYS A 51 -4.83 22.19 -1.03
N TYR A 52 -3.92 21.20 -1.17
CA TYR A 52 -2.54 21.44 -1.61
C TYR A 52 -2.19 20.82 -2.95
N PHE A 53 -2.90 19.76 -3.38
CA PHE A 53 -2.57 19.00 -4.57
C PHE A 53 -3.66 19.04 -5.65
N LYS A 54 -4.40 20.15 -5.74
CA LYS A 54 -5.42 20.35 -6.78
C LYS A 54 -4.85 20.06 -8.17
N GLY A 55 -5.48 19.16 -8.91
CA GLY A 55 -5.01 18.72 -10.23
C GLY A 55 -3.81 17.76 -10.24
N LYS A 56 -3.20 17.43 -9.09
CA LYS A 56 -2.05 16.53 -8.97
C LYS A 56 -2.30 15.40 -7.97
N ILE A 57 -3.44 14.76 -8.07
CA ILE A 57 -3.93 13.74 -7.10
C ILE A 57 -2.89 12.63 -6.86
N MET A 58 -2.11 12.24 -7.89
CA MET A 58 -1.14 11.15 -7.79
C MET A 58 0.15 11.50 -7.06
N LEU A 59 0.44 12.77 -6.77
CA LEU A 59 1.69 13.15 -6.13
C LEU A 59 1.76 12.67 -4.67
N LEU A 60 0.69 12.88 -3.90
CA LEU A 60 0.61 12.43 -2.50
C LEU A 60 0.75 10.90 -2.35
N PRO A 61 0.02 10.07 -3.13
CA PRO A 61 0.22 8.61 -3.13
C PRO A 61 1.66 8.16 -3.39
N MET A 62 2.36 8.79 -4.33
CA MET A 62 3.76 8.44 -4.62
C MET A 62 4.68 8.74 -3.44
N MET A 63 4.51 9.90 -2.79
CA MET A 63 5.26 10.24 -1.58
C MET A 63 4.98 9.22 -0.46
N CYS A 64 3.73 8.84 -0.26
CA CYS A 64 3.35 7.80 0.71
C CYS A 64 4.02 6.46 0.42
N LEU A 65 4.06 6.03 -0.85
CA LEU A 65 4.70 4.76 -1.24
C LEU A 65 6.22 4.76 -1.01
N VAL A 66 6.89 5.90 -1.18
CA VAL A 66 8.32 6.03 -0.85
C VAL A 66 8.55 5.85 0.65
N VAL A 67 7.70 6.44 1.48
CA VAL A 67 7.78 6.26 2.94
C VAL A 67 7.47 4.82 3.32
N VAL A 68 6.46 4.19 2.72
CA VAL A 68 6.14 2.76 2.93
C VAL A 68 7.33 1.87 2.57
N PHE A 69 8.00 2.14 1.45
CA PHE A 69 9.21 1.42 1.04
C PHE A 69 10.32 1.53 2.11
N ALA A 70 10.58 2.74 2.61
CA ALA A 70 11.55 2.96 3.68
C ALA A 70 11.15 2.26 5.00
N CYS A 71 9.86 2.25 5.34
CA CYS A 71 9.34 1.55 6.52
C CYS A 71 9.50 0.02 6.40
N ILE A 72 9.30 -0.56 5.22
CA ILE A 72 9.53 -1.99 4.99
C ILE A 72 11.01 -2.33 5.21
N LEU A 73 11.93 -1.50 4.72
CA LEU A 73 13.37 -1.68 4.97
C LEU A 73 13.70 -1.59 6.48
N GLY A 74 13.16 -0.59 7.17
CA GLY A 74 13.33 -0.45 8.62
C GLY A 74 12.78 -1.64 9.41
N TYR A 75 11.61 -2.15 8.99
CA TYR A 75 11.00 -3.34 9.56
C TYR A 75 11.85 -4.60 9.39
N MET A 76 12.49 -4.79 8.23
CA MET A 76 13.39 -5.91 7.97
C MET A 76 14.69 -5.83 8.80
N SER A 77 15.26 -4.63 8.90
CA SER A 77 16.62 -4.42 9.42
C SER A 77 16.68 -4.27 10.94
N SER A 78 15.55 -3.96 11.59
CA SER A 78 15.52 -3.68 13.03
C SER A 78 15.14 -4.91 13.85
N ASP A 79 15.79 -5.07 15.01
CA ASP A 79 15.41 -6.03 16.03
C ASP A 79 14.69 -5.36 17.23
N ASN A 80 14.58 -4.03 17.20
CA ASN A 80 13.89 -3.29 18.23
C ASN A 80 12.38 -3.33 18.03
N SER A 81 11.65 -3.90 18.99
CA SER A 81 10.19 -4.05 18.95
C SER A 81 9.46 -2.73 18.71
N PHE A 82 9.94 -1.64 19.31
CA PHE A 82 9.33 -0.32 19.15
C PHE A 82 9.43 0.17 17.69
N ILE A 83 10.60 0.03 17.06
CA ILE A 83 10.82 0.42 15.66
C ILE A 83 9.95 -0.43 14.73
N ILE A 84 9.85 -1.73 14.98
CA ILE A 84 9.03 -2.65 14.21
C ILE A 84 7.55 -2.24 14.25
N ILE A 85 6.99 -2.01 15.44
CA ILE A 85 5.60 -1.59 15.61
C ILE A 85 5.36 -0.21 14.97
N LEU A 86 6.30 0.71 15.13
CA LEU A 86 6.22 2.05 14.53
C LEU A 86 6.21 1.97 12.99
N CYS A 87 7.13 1.22 12.38
CA CYS A 87 7.18 1.03 10.94
C CYS A 87 5.91 0.33 10.41
N ALA A 88 5.39 -0.67 11.12
CA ALA A 88 4.14 -1.33 10.77
C ALA A 88 2.96 -0.35 10.82
N SER A 89 2.86 0.47 11.86
CA SER A 89 1.80 1.47 12.03
C SER A 89 1.85 2.55 10.94
N ILE A 90 3.04 3.07 10.62
CA ILE A 90 3.23 4.05 9.55
C ILE A 90 2.86 3.43 8.19
N THR A 91 3.27 2.18 7.94
CA THR A 91 2.90 1.47 6.71
C THR A 91 1.39 1.31 6.61
N GLY A 92 0.71 0.90 7.68
CA GLY A 92 -0.75 0.82 7.74
C GLY A 92 -1.43 2.16 7.48
N CYS A 93 -0.92 3.22 8.10
CA CYS A 93 -1.41 4.59 7.90
C CYS A 93 -1.34 5.04 6.43
N LEU A 94 -0.26 4.74 5.74
CA LEU A 94 0.02 5.30 4.42
C LEU A 94 -0.39 4.42 3.24
N ILE A 95 -0.47 3.08 3.40
CA ILE A 95 -0.70 2.16 2.28
C ILE A 95 -2.12 2.26 1.69
N TYR A 96 -3.10 2.74 2.47
CA TYR A 96 -4.47 2.92 2.01
C TYR A 96 -4.64 4.17 1.13
N ILE A 97 -3.78 5.18 1.29
CA ILE A 97 -3.83 6.43 0.55
C ILE A 97 -3.68 6.20 -0.97
N PRO A 98 -2.67 5.46 -1.47
CA PRO A 98 -2.56 5.13 -2.89
C PRO A 98 -3.78 4.41 -3.46
N GLN A 99 -4.43 3.56 -2.64
CA GLN A 99 -5.59 2.79 -3.10
C GLN A 99 -6.82 3.68 -3.29
N SER A 100 -7.08 4.60 -2.35
CA SER A 100 -8.20 5.54 -2.42
C SER A 100 -7.98 6.60 -3.50
N MET A 101 -6.77 7.16 -3.62
CA MET A 101 -6.47 8.21 -4.61
C MET A 101 -6.54 7.71 -6.04
N VAL A 102 -6.09 6.48 -6.32
CA VAL A 102 -6.26 5.85 -7.65
C VAL A 102 -7.75 5.65 -7.98
N ALA A 103 -8.60 5.38 -6.99
CA ALA A 103 -10.04 5.30 -7.21
C ALA A 103 -10.63 6.66 -7.59
N ILE A 104 -10.27 7.71 -6.86
CA ILE A 104 -10.72 9.08 -7.10
C ILE A 104 -10.27 9.56 -8.49
N GLN A 105 -8.99 9.36 -8.83
CA GLN A 105 -8.47 9.72 -10.16
C GLN A 105 -9.23 8.99 -11.28
N ALA A 106 -9.55 7.71 -11.10
CA ALA A 106 -10.33 6.96 -12.09
C ALA A 106 -11.74 7.57 -12.27
N MET A 107 -12.36 8.05 -11.19
CA MET A 107 -13.67 8.70 -11.25
C MET A 107 -13.64 10.04 -12.00
N GLU A 108 -12.53 10.78 -11.96
CA GLU A 108 -12.38 12.05 -12.67
C GLU A 108 -12.16 11.88 -14.18
N VAL A 109 -11.52 10.79 -14.58
CA VAL A 109 -11.14 10.55 -16.00
C VAL A 109 -12.20 9.77 -16.76
N ILE A 110 -12.97 8.91 -16.09
CA ILE A 110 -13.92 8.00 -16.74
C ILE A 110 -15.29 8.68 -16.89
N PRO A 111 -15.91 8.61 -18.10
CA PRO A 111 -17.27 9.12 -18.30
C PRO A 111 -18.28 8.46 -17.35
N SER A 112 -19.29 9.20 -16.90
CA SER A 112 -20.27 8.76 -15.91
C SER A 112 -21.01 7.48 -16.27
N PHE A 113 -21.30 7.25 -17.56
CA PHE A 113 -21.97 6.05 -18.05
C PHE A 113 -21.15 4.76 -17.90
N ALA A 114 -19.81 4.86 -17.89
CA ALA A 114 -18.89 3.72 -17.79
C ALA A 114 -18.27 3.58 -16.39
N LEU A 115 -18.51 4.54 -15.51
CA LEU A 115 -17.82 4.65 -14.21
C LEU A 115 -18.00 3.41 -13.34
N GLY A 116 -19.23 2.91 -13.20
CA GLY A 116 -19.51 1.73 -12.38
C GLY A 116 -18.77 0.49 -12.85
N SER A 117 -18.82 0.21 -14.16
CA SER A 117 -18.14 -0.94 -14.76
C SER A 117 -16.61 -0.83 -14.63
N ALA A 118 -16.06 0.34 -14.88
CA ALA A 118 -14.62 0.55 -14.82
C ALA A 118 -14.07 0.46 -13.39
N VAL A 119 -14.74 1.05 -12.42
CA VAL A 119 -14.37 0.96 -10.99
C VAL A 119 -14.54 -0.46 -10.48
N GLY A 120 -15.63 -1.15 -10.88
CA GLY A 120 -15.87 -2.55 -10.55
C GLY A 120 -14.78 -3.48 -11.11
N LEU A 121 -14.46 -3.35 -12.41
CA LEU A 121 -13.40 -4.14 -13.04
C LEU A 121 -12.03 -3.88 -12.42
N ARG A 122 -11.70 -2.61 -12.14
CA ARG A 122 -10.48 -2.23 -11.44
C ARG A 122 -10.41 -2.87 -10.06
N GLY A 123 -11.50 -2.79 -9.28
CA GLY A 123 -11.60 -3.41 -7.97
C GLY A 123 -11.38 -4.93 -8.04
N PHE A 124 -12.12 -5.59 -8.92
CA PHE A 124 -12.03 -7.03 -9.16
C PHE A 124 -10.58 -7.47 -9.49
N MET A 125 -9.93 -6.83 -10.47
CA MET A 125 -8.55 -7.14 -10.84
C MET A 125 -7.57 -6.85 -9.70
N SER A 126 -7.75 -5.73 -8.99
CA SER A 126 -6.89 -5.37 -7.87
C SER A 126 -7.00 -6.36 -6.72
N TYR A 127 -8.20 -6.85 -6.41
CA TYR A 127 -8.39 -7.87 -5.38
C TYR A 127 -7.84 -9.23 -5.83
N ILE A 128 -8.22 -9.74 -6.99
CA ILE A 128 -7.75 -11.07 -7.44
C ILE A 128 -6.23 -11.08 -7.57
N VAL A 129 -5.66 -10.18 -8.37
CA VAL A 129 -4.21 -10.17 -8.62
C VAL A 129 -3.46 -9.73 -7.37
N GLY A 130 -3.89 -8.64 -6.73
CA GLY A 130 -3.20 -8.09 -5.56
C GLY A 130 -3.25 -9.00 -4.34
N THR A 131 -4.39 -9.62 -4.05
CA THR A 131 -4.51 -10.55 -2.93
C THR A 131 -3.76 -11.84 -3.20
N THR A 132 -3.95 -12.45 -4.39
CA THR A 132 -3.26 -13.70 -4.72
C THR A 132 -1.74 -13.54 -4.71
N MET A 133 -1.22 -12.45 -5.28
CA MET A 133 0.22 -12.18 -5.23
C MET A 133 0.69 -11.81 -3.82
N GLY A 134 -0.10 -11.07 -3.06
CA GLY A 134 0.24 -10.67 -1.69
C GLY A 134 0.16 -11.80 -0.67
N THR A 135 -0.65 -12.82 -0.91
CA THR A 135 -0.82 -13.94 0.03
C THR A 135 -0.13 -15.21 -0.48
N ALA A 136 -0.60 -15.79 -1.58
CA ALA A 136 -0.13 -17.08 -2.05
C ALA A 136 1.29 -17.03 -2.63
N LEU A 137 1.62 -16.03 -3.47
CA LEU A 137 2.95 -15.92 -4.05
C LEU A 137 4.00 -15.64 -2.97
N ILE A 138 3.74 -14.68 -2.08
CA ILE A 138 4.68 -14.35 -1.00
C ILE A 138 4.83 -15.56 -0.07
N GLY A 139 3.73 -16.23 0.30
CA GLY A 139 3.80 -17.44 1.12
C GLY A 139 4.69 -18.52 0.51
N LYS A 140 4.49 -18.83 -0.76
CA LYS A 140 5.32 -19.79 -1.46
C LYS A 140 6.79 -19.39 -1.53
N LEU A 141 7.08 -18.12 -1.71
CA LEU A 141 8.46 -17.62 -1.72
C LEU A 141 9.10 -17.68 -0.33
N VAL A 142 8.34 -17.37 0.71
CA VAL A 142 8.80 -17.51 2.10
C VAL A 142 9.08 -18.97 2.45
N ASP A 143 8.25 -19.90 2.03
CA ASP A 143 8.43 -21.33 2.26
C ASP A 143 9.67 -21.90 1.54
N LEU A 144 9.97 -21.42 0.32
CA LEU A 144 11.08 -21.91 -0.49
C LEU A 144 12.42 -21.21 -0.19
N TYR A 145 12.41 -19.90 0.07
CA TYR A 145 13.62 -19.07 0.14
C TYR A 145 13.73 -18.28 1.45
N GLY A 146 12.79 -18.47 2.37
CA GLY A 146 12.77 -17.77 3.66
C GLY A 146 12.17 -16.36 3.60
N TRP A 147 12.08 -15.74 4.76
CA TRP A 147 11.43 -14.45 4.97
C TRP A 147 12.00 -13.30 4.14
N SER A 148 13.32 -13.32 3.89
CA SER A 148 13.97 -12.29 3.08
C SER A 148 13.38 -12.21 1.66
N ALA A 149 13.06 -13.35 1.04
CA ALA A 149 12.44 -13.38 -0.29
C ALA A 149 11.03 -12.77 -0.29
N GLY A 150 10.24 -13.02 0.77
CA GLY A 150 8.94 -12.39 0.95
C GLY A 150 9.04 -10.87 1.01
N PHE A 151 9.98 -10.33 1.80
CA PHE A 151 10.20 -8.89 1.91
C PHE A 151 10.73 -8.26 0.60
N TYR A 152 11.66 -8.90 -0.09
CA TYR A 152 12.11 -8.43 -1.42
C TYR A 152 10.98 -8.38 -2.43
N THR A 153 10.04 -9.31 -2.35
CA THR A 153 8.83 -9.31 -3.19
C THR A 153 7.92 -8.12 -2.84
N LEU A 154 7.75 -7.79 -1.56
CA LEU A 154 7.02 -6.59 -1.12
C LEU A 154 7.68 -5.29 -1.59
N LEU A 155 9.00 -5.19 -1.46
CA LEU A 155 9.77 -4.05 -1.93
C LEU A 155 9.65 -3.87 -3.45
N THR A 156 9.75 -4.96 -4.21
CA THR A 156 9.54 -4.94 -5.67
C THR A 156 8.14 -4.46 -6.01
N GLY A 157 7.12 -4.93 -5.29
CA GLY A 157 5.74 -4.48 -5.45
C GLY A 157 5.54 -3.00 -5.13
N ALA A 158 6.27 -2.46 -4.14
CA ALA A 158 6.24 -1.03 -3.81
C ALA A 158 6.91 -0.20 -4.91
N VAL A 159 8.06 -0.63 -5.43
CA VAL A 159 8.75 0.03 -6.56
C VAL A 159 7.87 0.05 -7.81
N LEU A 160 7.26 -1.08 -8.17
CA LEU A 160 6.33 -1.14 -9.30
C LEU A 160 5.13 -0.20 -9.10
N ALA A 161 4.60 -0.12 -7.88
CA ALA A 161 3.49 0.80 -7.58
C ALA A 161 3.91 2.27 -7.74
N ILE A 162 5.14 2.64 -7.36
CA ILE A 162 5.70 3.97 -7.57
C ILE A 162 5.87 4.26 -9.06
N VAL A 163 6.46 3.34 -9.82
CA VAL A 163 6.68 3.50 -11.27
C VAL A 163 5.35 3.71 -12.00
N PHE A 164 4.35 2.87 -11.74
CA PHE A 164 3.03 3.03 -12.34
C PHE A 164 2.32 4.30 -11.87
N GLY A 165 2.55 4.74 -10.63
CA GLY A 165 2.05 6.02 -10.11
C GLY A 165 2.63 7.21 -10.89
N VAL A 166 3.94 7.19 -11.16
CA VAL A 166 4.61 8.22 -11.98
C VAL A 166 4.05 8.23 -13.41
N LEU A 167 3.93 7.07 -14.03
CA LEU A 167 3.36 6.97 -15.40
C LEU A 167 1.92 7.49 -15.45
N SER A 168 1.11 7.16 -14.44
CA SER A 168 -0.27 7.68 -14.34
C SER A 168 -0.30 9.20 -14.16
N HIS A 169 0.62 9.76 -13.36
CA HIS A 169 0.72 11.20 -13.18
C HIS A 169 1.13 11.91 -14.46
N LEU A 170 2.12 11.40 -15.19
CA LEU A 170 2.53 11.97 -16.47
C LEU A 170 1.39 11.93 -17.50
N GLY A 171 0.66 10.82 -17.59
CA GLY A 171 -0.50 10.70 -18.46
C GLY A 171 -1.63 11.67 -18.11
N SER A 172 -1.86 11.97 -16.83
CA SER A 172 -2.86 12.98 -16.42
C SER A 172 -2.47 14.39 -16.84
N LEU A 173 -1.17 14.75 -16.74
CA LEU A 173 -0.68 16.05 -17.20
C LEU A 173 -0.81 16.24 -18.71
N GLU A 174 -0.59 15.20 -19.51
CA GLU A 174 -0.79 15.25 -20.95
C GLU A 174 -2.27 15.47 -21.34
N LEU A 175 -3.18 14.87 -20.57
CA LEU A 175 -4.62 15.05 -20.79
C LEU A 175 -5.09 16.47 -20.43
N GLU A 176 -4.52 17.06 -19.37
CA GLU A 176 -4.80 18.45 -18.99
C GLU A 176 -4.25 19.45 -20.01
N ALA A 177 -3.09 19.18 -20.60
CA ALA A 177 -2.46 20.03 -21.61
C ALA A 177 -3.22 20.03 -22.96
N LYS A 178 -4.09 19.05 -23.20
CA LYS A 178 -4.93 18.94 -24.40
C LYS A 178 -6.34 19.52 -24.26
N LYS A 179 -6.71 19.97 -23.08
CA LYS A 179 -7.98 20.67 -22.79
C LYS A 179 -7.81 22.16 -22.87
#